data_c0d6aea0d46f4e7407a60f9d45a4aa0c
#
_entry.id   c0d6aea0d46f4e7407a60f9d45a4aa0c
#
_cell.length_a   1.000
_cell.length_b   1.000
_cell.length_c   1.000
_cell.angle_alpha   90.00
_cell.angle_beta   90.00
_cell.angle_gamma   90.00
#
_symmetry.space_group_name_H-M   'P 1'
#
loop_
_entity.id
_entity.type
_entity.pdbx_description
1 polymer ?
#
loop_
_entity_poly.entity_id
_entity_poly.type
_entity_poly.pdbx_seq_one_letter_code
_entity_poly.pdbx_strand_id
1 'polypeptide(L)'
;MQTVLRTTLFGAAALLASAFTPGVASACGGFFCNQSQPVNQAAEGIVFADNGNGTVTAVIQIQYQGPSKSFSWLLPISSVKIEDIGVASNLALQRLQSATNPNYTLTTTVEGTCKQEDARGVFNSGPTASAGAPGVQLSPSDSGNGVTVETSGIVGPYDVTVIKVNASIAEPAAAAVDWLTTNGYDVPAGAANLIGPYLQSGLQLLALRLTKGVDAGSIRPIVLTYPGTQASIPIKLTAVAANENMGVLTWVLGSGRAVPENYLSLELNEARINWFNASSNYNSVVIAAAADSGGRGFVTELAAATSTLKNVVWTQQDAANWTSFKTTQFQAFSDFFNQAYGRYGQYDGFWEATEAAVTLPANVKFDDFKLCPNCYASQIQIDSLSAYLAALQAKVIDPMTLVQNLIDAHPEITRMYTTMSPKDMTTDPLFTFNPSLHDVSNLHNAKRVVECTPDVFQSQAPWRIELPQGGVVRGTAAQLGAWPTDLSTLPPNQRILQAGKTGDGKVVEDNTSVTASALSAYNAMIPSASGAGDGGCSVARSPSRFSAFFLLSALGALGFRRRRQR
;
A
#
# COMPACT_ATOMS: atom_id res chain seq x y z
N MET A 1 -42.72 0.94 -62.71
CA MET A 1 -41.31 0.50 -62.80
C MET A 1 -40.43 1.49 -62.04
N GLN A 2 -40.57 1.55 -60.73
CA GLN A 2 -39.78 2.37 -59.81
C GLN A 2 -40.12 1.91 -58.38
N THR A 3 -39.57 0.81 -57.94
CA THR A 3 -39.64 0.42 -56.51
C THR A 3 -38.76 -0.83 -56.27
N VAL A 4 -37.50 -0.80 -56.59
CA VAL A 4 -36.51 -1.81 -56.16
C VAL A 4 -35.12 -1.15 -56.21
N LEU A 5 -34.80 -0.23 -55.32
CA LEU A 5 -33.40 0.23 -55.12
C LEU A 5 -33.24 1.03 -53.80
N ARG A 6 -33.71 0.50 -52.68
CA ARG A 6 -33.46 1.15 -51.37
C ARG A 6 -33.22 0.18 -50.20
N THR A 7 -32.91 -1.08 -50.43
CA THR A 7 -32.79 -2.07 -49.36
C THR A 7 -31.43 -2.77 -49.29
N THR A 8 -30.38 -2.25 -49.91
CA THR A 8 -29.05 -2.91 -49.90
C THR A 8 -27.92 -2.09 -49.28
N LEU A 9 -28.20 -0.99 -48.58
CA LEU A 9 -27.14 -0.17 -47.94
C LEU A 9 -27.13 -0.18 -46.40
N PHE A 10 -28.00 -0.94 -45.76
CA PHE A 10 -28.00 -1.06 -44.27
C PHE A 10 -27.43 -2.36 -43.74
N GLY A 11 -26.98 -3.27 -44.59
CA GLY A 11 -26.44 -4.59 -44.18
C GLY A 11 -24.91 -4.66 -43.96
N ALA A 12 -24.16 -3.64 -44.40
CA ALA A 12 -22.69 -3.68 -44.37
C ALA A 12 -22.04 -2.94 -43.17
N ALA A 13 -22.80 -2.15 -42.41
CA ALA A 13 -22.26 -1.42 -41.26
C ALA A 13 -22.37 -2.14 -39.92
N ALA A 14 -23.06 -3.29 -39.85
CA ALA A 14 -23.26 -4.05 -38.62
C ALA A 14 -22.24 -5.19 -38.41
N LEU A 15 -21.33 -5.46 -39.33
CA LEU A 15 -20.37 -6.59 -39.27
C LEU A 15 -18.93 -6.18 -38.95
N LEU A 16 -18.67 -4.88 -38.67
CA LEU A 16 -17.32 -4.40 -38.33
C LEU A 16 -17.18 -3.91 -36.87
N ALA A 17 -18.23 -4.05 -36.04
CA ALA A 17 -18.22 -3.62 -34.63
C ALA A 17 -17.94 -4.76 -33.62
N SER A 18 -17.63 -5.98 -34.05
CA SER A 18 -17.48 -7.15 -33.17
C SER A 18 -16.03 -7.66 -33.01
N ALA A 19 -15.01 -6.87 -33.34
CA ALA A 19 -13.62 -7.33 -33.31
C ALA A 19 -12.70 -6.63 -32.28
N PHE A 20 -13.26 -5.82 -31.35
CA PHE A 20 -12.48 -5.27 -30.22
C PHE A 20 -13.23 -5.52 -28.91
N THR A 21 -13.35 -6.79 -28.52
CA THR A 21 -13.43 -7.09 -27.10
C THR A 21 -12.00 -6.97 -26.55
N PRO A 22 -11.73 -6.02 -25.62
CA PRO A 22 -10.47 -6.06 -24.89
C PRO A 22 -10.44 -7.41 -24.18
N GLY A 23 -9.51 -8.29 -24.56
CA GLY A 23 -9.23 -9.49 -23.80
C GLY A 23 -8.88 -9.07 -22.39
N VAL A 24 -9.66 -9.52 -21.41
CA VAL A 24 -9.35 -9.34 -19.99
C VAL A 24 -8.04 -10.10 -19.79
N ALA A 25 -6.93 -9.38 -19.67
CA ALA A 25 -5.67 -9.97 -19.29
C ALA A 25 -5.85 -10.53 -17.87
N SER A 26 -5.89 -11.84 -17.74
CA SER A 26 -5.92 -12.55 -16.46
C SER A 26 -4.52 -12.45 -15.85
N ALA A 27 -4.30 -11.51 -14.93
CA ALA A 27 -3.06 -11.37 -14.22
C ALA A 27 -3.16 -12.04 -12.83
N CYS A 28 -2.37 -13.07 -12.60
CA CYS A 28 -2.19 -13.73 -11.31
C CYS A 28 -0.75 -13.54 -10.85
N GLY A 29 -0.48 -12.92 -9.70
CA GLY A 29 0.85 -12.58 -9.22
C GLY A 29 1.27 -13.35 -7.98
N GLY A 30 2.46 -13.40 -7.52
CA GLY A 30 3.01 -14.17 -6.36
C GLY A 30 2.09 -15.22 -5.74
N PHE A 31 0.83 -15.07 -6.06
CA PHE A 31 -0.28 -15.99 -5.91
C PHE A 31 -0.33 -16.95 -7.09
N PHE A 32 -0.24 -18.22 -6.79
CA PHE A 32 -0.59 -19.26 -7.73
C PHE A 32 -2.10 -19.47 -7.64
N CYS A 33 -2.83 -19.14 -8.69
CA CYS A 33 -4.29 -19.21 -8.69
C CYS A 33 -4.84 -19.89 -9.92
N ASN A 34 -6.03 -20.46 -9.79
CA ASN A 34 -6.74 -21.13 -10.86
C ASN A 34 -7.04 -20.16 -12.00
N GLN A 35 -6.63 -20.52 -13.23
CA GLN A 35 -6.84 -19.70 -14.43
C GLN A 35 -8.31 -19.37 -14.73
N SER A 36 -9.25 -20.12 -14.17
CA SER A 36 -10.69 -19.87 -14.31
C SER A 36 -11.24 -18.77 -13.39
N GLN A 37 -10.45 -18.33 -12.38
CA GLN A 37 -10.85 -17.30 -11.42
C GLN A 37 -9.66 -16.38 -11.12
N PRO A 38 -9.54 -15.25 -11.83
CA PRO A 38 -8.41 -14.34 -11.67
C PRO A 38 -8.36 -13.76 -10.26
N VAL A 39 -7.16 -13.73 -9.70
CA VAL A 39 -6.85 -13.15 -8.40
C VAL A 39 -5.89 -12.00 -8.62
N ASN A 40 -6.16 -10.86 -8.01
CA ASN A 40 -5.34 -9.66 -8.12
C ASN A 40 -4.73 -9.28 -6.78
N GLN A 41 -3.46 -8.93 -6.78
CA GLN A 41 -2.80 -8.26 -5.67
C GLN A 41 -2.91 -6.75 -5.87
N ALA A 42 -3.68 -6.09 -5.00
CA ALA A 42 -3.96 -4.66 -5.09
C ALA A 42 -2.91 -3.80 -4.38
N ALA A 43 -2.31 -4.32 -3.31
CA ALA A 43 -1.26 -3.66 -2.54
C ALA A 43 -0.51 -4.66 -1.66
N GLU A 44 0.67 -4.26 -1.20
CA GLU A 44 1.49 -5.00 -0.25
C GLU A 44 1.98 -4.05 0.84
N GLY A 45 1.88 -4.46 2.11
CA GLY A 45 2.39 -3.74 3.28
C GLY A 45 3.36 -4.63 4.07
N ILE A 46 4.59 -4.17 4.29
CA ILE A 46 5.62 -4.99 4.94
C ILE A 46 6.30 -4.22 6.05
N VAL A 47 6.38 -4.82 7.24
CA VAL A 47 7.28 -4.37 8.30
C VAL A 47 8.49 -5.29 8.34
N PHE A 48 9.68 -4.73 8.18
CA PHE A 48 10.95 -5.42 8.41
C PHE A 48 11.57 -4.93 9.71
N ALA A 49 12.15 -5.83 10.49
CA ALA A 49 12.91 -5.53 11.68
C ALA A 49 14.25 -6.29 11.65
N ASP A 50 15.36 -5.55 11.65
CA ASP A 50 16.71 -6.12 11.83
C ASP A 50 16.93 -6.36 13.33
N ASN A 51 16.81 -7.59 13.76
CA ASN A 51 16.89 -7.96 15.18
C ASN A 51 18.30 -7.80 15.79
N GLY A 52 19.30 -7.41 15.00
CA GLY A 52 20.68 -7.19 15.47
C GLY A 52 21.46 -8.45 15.87
N ASN A 53 20.81 -9.62 15.81
CA ASN A 53 21.37 -10.92 16.17
C ASN A 53 21.64 -11.83 14.96
N GLY A 54 21.64 -11.26 13.75
CA GLY A 54 21.77 -12.00 12.49
C GLY A 54 20.46 -12.60 11.99
N THR A 55 19.31 -12.14 12.49
CA THR A 55 17.98 -12.48 11.96
C THR A 55 17.19 -11.23 11.58
N VAL A 56 16.25 -11.40 10.66
CA VAL A 56 15.27 -10.40 10.26
C VAL A 56 13.88 -10.94 10.56
N THR A 57 13.03 -10.12 11.15
CA THR A 57 11.59 -10.39 11.24
C THR A 57 10.85 -9.60 10.17
N ALA A 58 10.04 -10.27 9.36
CA ALA A 58 9.15 -9.67 8.37
C ALA A 58 7.69 -9.91 8.76
N VAL A 59 6.89 -8.85 8.80
CA VAL A 59 5.42 -8.91 8.94
C VAL A 59 4.83 -8.47 7.61
N ILE A 60 4.24 -9.40 6.86
CA ILE A 60 3.83 -9.18 5.48
C ILE A 60 2.31 -9.23 5.38
N GLN A 61 1.72 -8.10 5.02
CA GLN A 61 0.29 -7.96 4.75
C GLN A 61 0.06 -7.91 3.25
N ILE A 62 -0.88 -8.71 2.78
CA ILE A 62 -1.28 -8.77 1.39
C ILE A 62 -2.75 -8.36 1.27
N GLN A 63 -3.03 -7.45 0.36
CA GLN A 63 -4.38 -7.11 -0.01
C GLN A 63 -4.81 -7.98 -1.20
N TYR A 64 -5.52 -9.05 -0.87
CA TYR A 64 -5.98 -10.05 -1.80
C TYR A 64 -7.41 -9.77 -2.26
N GLN A 65 -7.64 -9.90 -3.57
CA GLN A 65 -8.96 -9.81 -4.19
C GLN A 65 -9.23 -11.09 -4.98
N GLY A 66 -10.11 -11.94 -4.48
CA GLY A 66 -10.47 -13.19 -5.13
C GLY A 66 -11.14 -14.20 -4.19
N PRO A 67 -11.57 -15.36 -4.71
CA PRO A 67 -12.18 -16.42 -3.90
C PRO A 67 -11.14 -17.05 -2.96
N SER A 68 -11.50 -17.24 -1.70
CA SER A 68 -10.62 -17.85 -0.68
C SER A 68 -10.09 -19.23 -1.06
N LYS A 69 -10.86 -20.02 -1.79
CA LYS A 69 -10.48 -21.35 -2.27
C LYS A 69 -9.30 -21.34 -3.27
N SER A 70 -9.10 -20.22 -3.93
CA SER A 70 -8.03 -20.03 -4.91
C SER A 70 -6.81 -19.34 -4.34
N PHE A 71 -6.83 -19.01 -3.03
CA PHE A 71 -5.68 -18.40 -2.37
C PHE A 71 -4.55 -19.42 -2.26
N SER A 72 -3.44 -19.11 -2.91
CA SER A 72 -2.20 -19.86 -2.84
C SER A 72 -1.06 -18.87 -3.00
N TRP A 73 -0.17 -18.79 -2.02
CA TRP A 73 0.91 -17.83 -2.02
C TRP A 73 2.26 -18.53 -1.81
N LEU A 74 3.26 -18.09 -2.56
CA LEU A 74 4.60 -18.64 -2.54
C LEU A 74 5.61 -17.54 -2.21
N LEU A 75 6.43 -17.76 -1.17
CA LEU A 75 7.51 -16.87 -0.76
C LEU A 75 8.86 -17.60 -0.82
N PRO A 76 9.87 -17.06 -1.50
CA PRO A 76 11.24 -17.51 -1.36
C PRO A 76 11.79 -17.00 -0.02
N ILE A 77 12.28 -17.93 0.80
CA ILE A 77 12.78 -17.65 2.14
C ILE A 77 14.12 -18.35 2.36
N SER A 78 14.92 -17.86 3.29
CA SER A 78 15.99 -18.64 3.89
C SER A 78 15.41 -19.74 4.79
N SER A 79 16.24 -20.58 5.39
CA SER A 79 15.74 -21.64 6.27
C SER A 79 14.89 -21.06 7.42
N VAL A 80 13.67 -21.57 7.58
CA VAL A 80 12.70 -21.18 8.61
C VAL A 80 12.13 -22.42 9.25
N LYS A 81 11.92 -22.42 10.55
CA LYS A 81 11.20 -23.45 11.28
C LYS A 81 9.75 -23.02 11.50
N ILE A 82 8.87 -23.97 11.80
CA ILE A 82 7.46 -23.68 12.01
C ILE A 82 7.22 -22.72 13.19
N GLU A 83 8.03 -22.78 14.24
CA GLU A 83 7.96 -21.89 15.39
C GLU A 83 8.35 -20.43 15.07
N ASP A 84 9.07 -20.20 13.97
CA ASP A 84 9.48 -18.88 13.50
C ASP A 84 8.45 -18.26 12.54
N ILE A 85 7.34 -18.97 12.31
CA ILE A 85 6.23 -18.52 11.46
C ILE A 85 5.03 -18.21 12.35
N GLY A 86 4.49 -17.01 12.23
CA GLY A 86 3.35 -16.53 13.01
C GLY A 86 2.38 -15.70 12.19
N VAL A 87 1.42 -15.10 12.88
CA VAL A 87 0.50 -14.11 12.30
C VAL A 87 0.45 -12.86 13.16
N ALA A 88 0.31 -11.71 12.51
CA ALA A 88 0.03 -10.44 13.17
C ALA A 88 -1.44 -10.04 12.98
N SER A 89 -1.81 -8.85 13.45
CA SER A 89 -3.14 -8.29 13.28
C SER A 89 -3.16 -7.26 12.14
N ASN A 90 -4.18 -7.32 11.28
CA ASN A 90 -4.46 -6.28 10.28
C ASN A 90 -4.69 -4.93 10.94
N LEU A 91 -5.39 -4.90 12.09
CA LEU A 91 -5.62 -3.67 12.85
C LEU A 91 -4.31 -3.06 13.36
N ALA A 92 -3.31 -3.87 13.73
CA ALA A 92 -2.00 -3.39 14.14
C ALA A 92 -1.31 -2.61 13.00
N LEU A 93 -1.31 -3.18 11.79
CA LEU A 93 -0.75 -2.50 10.62
C LEU A 93 -1.55 -1.27 10.19
N GLN A 94 -2.89 -1.30 10.29
CA GLN A 94 -3.72 -0.12 10.03
C GLN A 94 -3.42 1.03 11.00
N ARG A 95 -3.23 0.74 12.29
CA ARG A 95 -2.85 1.75 13.30
C ARG A 95 -1.45 2.30 13.01
N LEU A 96 -0.48 1.44 12.69
CA LEU A 96 0.86 1.87 12.28
C LEU A 96 0.80 2.76 11.03
N GLN A 97 0.04 2.33 10.02
CA GLN A 97 -0.16 3.11 8.80
C GLN A 97 -0.76 4.48 9.10
N SER A 98 -1.82 4.54 9.91
CA SER A 98 -2.49 5.79 10.28
C SER A 98 -1.56 6.76 11.03
N ALA A 99 -0.70 6.24 11.91
CA ALA A 99 0.25 7.03 12.68
C ALA A 99 1.43 7.56 11.85
N THR A 100 1.73 6.91 10.74
CA THR A 100 2.91 7.20 9.90
C THR A 100 2.58 7.76 8.52
N ASN A 101 1.29 7.87 8.15
CA ASN A 101 0.89 8.44 6.87
C ASN A 101 1.41 9.87 6.69
N PRO A 102 1.80 10.26 5.46
CA PRO A 102 2.04 11.66 5.14
C PRO A 102 0.79 12.50 5.45
N ASN A 103 0.99 13.58 6.18
CA ASN A 103 -0.06 14.50 6.58
C ASN A 103 0.23 15.90 6.02
N TYR A 104 -0.56 16.33 5.06
CA TYR A 104 -0.45 17.62 4.40
C TYR A 104 -1.45 18.59 5.03
N THR A 105 -0.95 19.61 5.72
CA THR A 105 -1.77 20.63 6.38
C THR A 105 -1.57 21.99 5.73
N LEU A 106 -2.67 22.71 5.54
CA LEU A 106 -2.70 24.04 4.98
C LEU A 106 -3.21 25.03 6.02
N THR A 107 -2.29 25.77 6.64
CA THR A 107 -2.65 26.88 7.54
C THR A 107 -3.04 28.10 6.72
N THR A 108 -4.03 28.85 7.18
CA THR A 108 -4.50 30.05 6.47
C THR A 108 -4.29 31.29 7.33
N THR A 109 -3.68 32.32 6.74
CA THR A 109 -3.55 33.64 7.30
C THR A 109 -4.12 34.69 6.34
N VAL A 110 -4.50 35.83 6.86
CA VAL A 110 -4.99 36.98 6.06
C VAL A 110 -3.95 38.09 6.15
N GLU A 111 -3.58 38.61 5.02
CA GLU A 111 -2.72 39.77 4.87
C GLU A 111 -3.57 40.96 4.35
N GLY A 112 -3.44 42.13 4.99
CA GLY A 112 -4.31 43.27 4.71
C GLY A 112 -5.66 43.21 5.43
N THR A 113 -6.60 44.01 4.99
CA THR A 113 -7.96 44.10 5.55
C THR A 113 -8.97 43.76 4.50
N CYS A 114 -9.79 42.74 4.73
CA CYS A 114 -10.88 42.37 3.82
C CYS A 114 -12.16 43.15 4.14
N LYS A 115 -13.03 43.29 3.13
CA LYS A 115 -14.42 43.67 3.35
C LYS A 115 -15.13 42.61 4.19
N GLN A 116 -15.90 43.00 5.20
CA GLN A 116 -16.62 42.07 6.08
C GLN A 116 -17.90 41.56 5.47
N GLU A 117 -18.18 40.24 5.67
CA GLU A 117 -19.46 39.61 5.31
C GLU A 117 -20.33 39.43 6.56
N ASP A 118 -21.65 39.63 6.43
CA ASP A 118 -22.62 39.30 7.47
C ASP A 118 -22.86 37.78 7.52
N ALA A 119 -22.65 37.19 8.71
CA ALA A 119 -22.62 35.74 8.90
C ALA A 119 -23.98 35.05 8.84
N ARG A 120 -24.15 34.00 8.02
CA ARG A 120 -25.16 32.94 8.23
C ARG A 120 -24.62 31.58 7.69
N GLY A 121 -24.68 30.54 8.55
CA GLY A 121 -24.12 29.20 8.29
C GLY A 121 -25.05 28.18 7.67
N VAL A 122 -24.57 26.94 7.40
CA VAL A 122 -25.32 25.65 7.38
C VAL A 122 -24.41 24.42 7.23
N PHE A 123 -24.86 23.24 7.72
CA PHE A 123 -24.32 21.89 7.99
C PHE A 123 -24.51 20.86 6.85
N ASN A 124 -23.77 19.71 6.74
CA ASN A 124 -24.23 18.32 7.05
C ASN A 124 -23.54 17.16 6.26
N SER A 125 -23.17 16.13 6.83
CA SER A 125 -23.23 14.65 7.06
C SER A 125 -23.29 13.59 5.92
N GLY A 126 -22.71 12.43 6.11
CA GLY A 126 -22.34 11.11 5.60
C GLY A 126 -23.47 10.03 5.36
N PRO A 127 -23.38 8.65 5.40
CA PRO A 127 -22.34 7.61 5.55
C PRO A 127 -22.56 6.22 4.80
N THR A 128 -21.71 5.14 5.05
CA THR A 128 -21.84 3.62 5.18
C THR A 128 -22.12 2.70 3.97
N ALA A 129 -21.79 1.40 3.84
CA ALA A 129 -21.14 0.22 4.40
C ALA A 129 -21.50 -1.11 3.65
N SER A 130 -20.66 -2.19 3.66
CA SER A 130 -20.66 -3.63 4.03
C SER A 130 -20.86 -4.83 3.08
N ALA A 131 -20.05 -5.92 3.28
CA ALA A 131 -20.11 -7.40 3.48
C ALA A 131 -20.49 -8.39 2.34
N GLY A 132 -20.07 -9.68 2.26
CA GLY A 132 -19.33 -10.75 2.89
C GLY A 132 -19.54 -12.18 2.28
N ALA A 133 -18.66 -13.12 2.42
CA ALA A 133 -18.44 -14.58 2.61
C ALA A 133 -19.13 -15.72 1.76
N PRO A 134 -18.82 -17.12 1.88
CA PRO A 134 -17.72 -17.92 2.41
C PRO A 134 -17.20 -19.14 1.56
N GLY A 135 -16.19 -19.90 2.07
CA GLY A 135 -15.26 -20.89 1.52
C GLY A 135 -15.47 -22.42 1.55
N VAL A 136 -14.43 -23.29 1.23
CA VAL A 136 -14.19 -24.74 1.57
C VAL A 136 -12.80 -25.27 1.12
N GLN A 137 -12.31 -26.35 1.70
CA GLN A 137 -10.92 -26.85 1.88
C GLN A 137 -10.55 -28.19 1.21
N LEU A 138 -9.22 -28.50 1.06
CA LEU A 138 -8.64 -29.84 0.83
C LEU A 138 -7.16 -29.93 1.34
N SER A 139 -6.71 -31.14 1.74
CA SER A 139 -5.38 -31.42 2.37
C SER A 139 -4.37 -32.13 1.44
N PRO A 140 -3.05 -31.96 1.61
CA PRO A 140 -1.99 -32.50 0.72
C PRO A 140 -1.26 -33.76 1.20
N SER A 141 -0.55 -34.43 0.28
CA SER A 141 0.27 -35.63 0.46
C SER A 141 1.69 -35.48 -0.11
N ASP A 142 2.64 -36.19 0.49
CA ASP A 142 4.07 -36.17 0.19
C ASP A 142 4.44 -37.10 -1.00
N SER A 143 5.33 -36.66 -1.92
CA SER A 143 5.86 -37.51 -2.99
C SER A 143 7.20 -36.98 -3.53
N GLY A 144 8.24 -37.81 -3.42
CA GLY A 144 9.61 -37.49 -3.72
C GLY A 144 9.95 -37.36 -5.20
N ASN A 145 10.54 -36.24 -5.55
CA ASN A 145 11.26 -36.04 -6.82
C ASN A 145 12.31 -34.90 -6.67
N GLY A 146 13.20 -35.02 -5.66
CA GLY A 146 14.21 -33.98 -5.40
C GLY A 146 13.69 -32.78 -4.59
N VAL A 147 12.45 -32.85 -4.11
CA VAL A 147 11.84 -31.88 -3.22
C VAL A 147 11.66 -32.48 -1.83
N THR A 148 12.10 -31.79 -0.80
CA THR A 148 11.96 -32.20 0.62
C THR A 148 11.06 -31.19 1.33
N VAL A 149 10.06 -31.69 2.05
CA VAL A 149 9.29 -30.86 3.00
C VAL A 149 10.12 -30.72 4.27
N GLU A 150 10.57 -29.48 4.54
CA GLU A 150 11.38 -29.18 5.74
C GLU A 150 10.49 -29.03 6.97
N THR A 151 9.33 -28.37 6.80
CA THR A 151 8.33 -28.23 7.85
C THR A 151 6.95 -27.95 7.26
N SER A 152 5.90 -28.32 7.99
CA SER A 152 4.51 -27.99 7.65
C SER A 152 3.66 -27.88 8.90
N GLY A 153 2.56 -27.12 8.83
CA GLY A 153 1.64 -26.95 9.94
C GLY A 153 0.60 -25.87 9.69
N ILE A 154 -0.29 -25.70 10.67
CA ILE A 154 -1.30 -24.65 10.64
C ILE A 154 -0.82 -23.45 11.47
N VAL A 155 -0.78 -22.27 10.84
CA VAL A 155 -0.40 -21.01 11.47
C VAL A 155 -1.47 -19.96 11.22
N GLY A 156 -2.26 -19.64 12.25
CA GLY A 156 -3.45 -18.80 12.10
C GLY A 156 -4.39 -19.37 11.04
N PRO A 157 -4.77 -18.58 10.02
CA PRO A 157 -5.67 -19.03 8.95
C PRO A 157 -4.96 -19.82 7.85
N TYR A 158 -3.65 -20.08 7.97
CA TYR A 158 -2.84 -20.67 6.90
C TYR A 158 -2.47 -22.12 7.13
N ASP A 159 -2.58 -22.93 6.08
CA ASP A 159 -1.87 -24.19 5.90
C ASP A 159 -0.51 -23.87 5.27
N VAL A 160 0.55 -24.12 6.00
CA VAL A 160 1.92 -23.69 5.72
C VAL A 160 2.77 -24.90 5.38
N THR A 161 3.51 -24.86 4.28
CA THR A 161 4.50 -25.86 3.92
C THR A 161 5.78 -25.19 3.43
N VAL A 162 6.92 -25.53 4.03
CA VAL A 162 8.25 -25.11 3.58
C VAL A 162 8.89 -26.26 2.81
N ILE A 163 9.24 -26.00 1.56
CA ILE A 163 9.92 -26.98 0.71
C ILE A 163 11.33 -26.52 0.38
N LYS A 164 12.24 -27.48 0.41
CA LYS A 164 13.62 -27.35 -0.06
C LYS A 164 13.79 -28.17 -1.32
N VAL A 165 14.36 -27.57 -2.34
CA VAL A 165 14.63 -28.23 -3.61
C VAL A 165 16.13 -28.54 -3.70
N ASN A 166 16.48 -29.76 -4.06
CA ASN A 166 17.87 -30.13 -4.29
C ASN A 166 18.41 -29.42 -5.53
N ALA A 167 19.31 -28.46 -5.33
CA ALA A 167 19.93 -27.70 -6.41
C ALA A 167 20.80 -28.54 -7.37
N SER A 168 21.14 -29.78 -6.99
CA SER A 168 21.99 -30.67 -7.83
C SER A 168 21.21 -31.49 -8.85
N ILE A 169 19.88 -31.46 -8.84
CA ILE A 169 19.07 -32.10 -9.88
C ILE A 169 19.10 -31.28 -11.17
N ALA A 170 18.80 -31.91 -12.32
CA ALA A 170 18.90 -31.23 -13.61
C ALA A 170 17.96 -30.02 -13.75
N GLU A 171 16.74 -30.14 -13.22
CA GLU A 171 15.67 -29.13 -13.37
C GLU A 171 15.03 -28.78 -12.01
N PRO A 172 15.74 -28.07 -11.07
CA PRO A 172 15.22 -27.79 -9.74
C PRO A 172 13.90 -27.01 -9.74
N ALA A 173 13.78 -26.03 -10.64
CA ALA A 173 12.58 -25.21 -10.74
C ALA A 173 11.38 -25.99 -11.27
N ALA A 174 11.59 -26.92 -12.22
CA ALA A 174 10.54 -27.82 -12.71
C ALA A 174 10.07 -28.77 -11.61
N ALA A 175 10.99 -29.35 -10.84
CA ALA A 175 10.66 -30.21 -9.71
C ALA A 175 9.84 -29.47 -8.63
N ALA A 176 10.15 -28.19 -8.36
CA ALA A 176 9.34 -27.37 -7.47
C ALA A 176 7.93 -27.15 -8.00
N VAL A 177 7.80 -26.83 -9.28
CA VAL A 177 6.50 -26.65 -9.96
C VAL A 177 5.68 -27.93 -9.96
N ASP A 178 6.30 -29.07 -10.26
CA ASP A 178 5.65 -30.39 -10.26
C ASP A 178 5.15 -30.74 -8.84
N TRP A 179 5.96 -30.49 -7.81
CA TRP A 179 5.56 -30.71 -6.42
C TRP A 179 4.38 -29.83 -6.04
N LEU A 180 4.45 -28.53 -6.31
CA LEU A 180 3.38 -27.56 -6.03
C LEU A 180 2.07 -28.00 -6.71
N THR A 181 2.13 -28.35 -7.99
CA THR A 181 0.96 -28.79 -8.79
C THR A 181 0.36 -30.08 -8.21
N THR A 182 1.22 -31.07 -7.89
CA THR A 182 0.80 -32.37 -7.32
C THR A 182 0.12 -32.18 -5.95
N ASN A 183 0.58 -31.19 -5.17
CA ASN A 183 0.02 -30.88 -3.85
C ASN A 183 -1.12 -29.84 -3.92
N GLY A 184 -1.68 -29.58 -5.10
CA GLY A 184 -2.90 -28.78 -5.27
C GLY A 184 -2.70 -27.27 -5.16
N TYR A 185 -1.46 -26.79 -5.37
CA TYR A 185 -1.20 -25.38 -5.57
C TYR A 185 -1.40 -25.03 -7.04
N ASP A 186 -2.12 -23.95 -7.31
CA ASP A 186 -2.29 -23.45 -8.66
C ASP A 186 -1.03 -22.73 -9.14
N VAL A 187 -0.34 -23.30 -10.12
CA VAL A 187 0.96 -22.80 -10.60
C VAL A 187 0.79 -22.20 -12.00
N PRO A 188 1.08 -20.90 -12.20
CA PRO A 188 0.95 -20.27 -13.51
C PRO A 188 2.01 -20.76 -14.50
N ALA A 189 1.69 -20.68 -15.79
CA ALA A 189 2.65 -20.95 -16.83
C ALA A 189 3.89 -20.05 -16.69
N GLY A 190 5.10 -20.63 -16.78
CA GLY A 190 6.35 -19.89 -16.62
C GLY A 190 6.85 -19.73 -15.18
N ALA A 191 6.14 -20.24 -14.18
CA ALA A 191 6.55 -20.17 -12.77
C ALA A 191 7.97 -20.70 -12.52
N ALA A 192 8.41 -21.72 -13.23
CA ALA A 192 9.77 -22.25 -13.13
C ALA A 192 10.85 -21.19 -13.40
N ASN A 193 10.63 -20.29 -14.37
CA ASN A 193 11.57 -19.22 -14.69
C ASN A 193 11.65 -18.17 -13.58
N LEU A 194 10.55 -17.94 -12.85
CA LEU A 194 10.49 -16.99 -11.74
C LEU A 194 11.07 -17.57 -10.45
N ILE A 195 10.82 -18.84 -10.17
CA ILE A 195 11.31 -19.56 -8.98
C ILE A 195 12.80 -19.91 -9.12
N GLY A 196 13.24 -20.25 -10.32
CA GLY A 196 14.59 -20.74 -10.59
C GLY A 196 15.72 -19.90 -9.98
N PRO A 197 15.75 -18.56 -10.16
CA PRO A 197 16.79 -17.70 -9.59
C PRO A 197 16.87 -17.77 -8.06
N TYR A 198 15.74 -17.91 -7.37
CA TYR A 198 15.70 -18.02 -5.91
C TYR A 198 16.26 -19.36 -5.43
N LEU A 199 15.90 -20.46 -6.10
CA LEU A 199 16.45 -21.78 -5.80
C LEU A 199 17.95 -21.85 -6.05
N GLN A 200 18.43 -21.21 -7.13
CA GLN A 200 19.87 -21.09 -7.43
C GLN A 200 20.61 -20.28 -6.35
N SER A 201 19.94 -19.33 -5.71
CA SER A 201 20.48 -18.56 -4.56
C SER A 201 20.45 -19.36 -3.26
N GLY A 202 19.98 -20.61 -3.25
CA GLY A 202 19.89 -21.49 -2.07
C GLY A 202 18.67 -21.22 -1.19
N LEU A 203 17.71 -20.45 -1.66
CA LEU A 203 16.48 -20.19 -0.93
C LEU A 203 15.52 -21.38 -1.00
N GLN A 204 14.73 -21.53 0.04
CA GLN A 204 13.60 -22.45 0.14
C GLN A 204 12.32 -21.75 -0.29
N LEU A 205 11.24 -22.50 -0.48
CA LEU A 205 9.95 -21.96 -0.82
C LEU A 205 8.96 -22.22 0.31
N LEU A 206 8.39 -21.14 0.85
CA LEU A 206 7.27 -21.18 1.77
C LEU A 206 5.99 -21.11 0.95
N ALA A 207 5.23 -22.19 0.94
CA ALA A 207 3.93 -22.28 0.27
C ALA A 207 2.80 -22.18 1.30
N LEU A 208 1.84 -21.31 1.03
CA LEU A 208 0.74 -20.96 1.93
C LEU A 208 -0.60 -21.15 1.21
N ARG A 209 -1.58 -21.72 1.93
CA ARG A 209 -2.99 -21.78 1.53
C ARG A 209 -3.86 -21.39 2.71
N LEU A 210 -5.09 -20.95 2.45
CA LEU A 210 -6.06 -20.79 3.53
C LEU A 210 -6.58 -22.14 4.02
N THR A 211 -6.75 -22.25 5.33
CA THR A 211 -7.36 -23.43 5.95
C THR A 211 -8.87 -23.49 5.65
N LYS A 212 -9.47 -24.63 5.91
CA LYS A 212 -10.89 -24.94 5.61
C LYS A 212 -11.87 -24.06 6.37
N GLY A 213 -12.85 -23.49 5.66
CA GLY A 213 -13.89 -22.65 6.28
C GLY A 213 -13.45 -21.20 6.54
N VAL A 214 -12.20 -20.85 6.21
CA VAL A 214 -11.70 -19.48 6.32
C VAL A 214 -12.03 -18.72 5.03
N ASP A 215 -12.55 -17.51 5.14
CA ASP A 215 -12.82 -16.62 4.02
C ASP A 215 -11.65 -15.66 3.72
N ALA A 216 -11.75 -14.94 2.60
CA ALA A 216 -10.71 -13.98 2.21
C ALA A 216 -10.57 -12.79 3.19
N GLY A 217 -11.63 -12.46 3.94
CA GLY A 217 -11.61 -11.45 4.99
C GLY A 217 -10.82 -11.86 6.22
N SER A 218 -10.51 -13.16 6.36
CA SER A 218 -9.71 -13.70 7.46
C SER A 218 -8.19 -13.72 7.17
N ILE A 219 -7.74 -13.24 6.00
CA ILE A 219 -6.32 -13.15 5.66
C ILE A 219 -5.65 -12.16 6.62
N ARG A 220 -4.63 -12.65 7.33
CA ARG A 220 -3.86 -11.92 8.34
C ARG A 220 -2.44 -11.70 7.87
N PRO A 221 -1.74 -10.66 8.34
CA PRO A 221 -0.32 -10.52 8.05
C PRO A 221 0.45 -11.73 8.56
N ILE A 222 1.26 -12.35 7.69
CA ILE A 222 2.16 -13.42 8.10
C ILE A 222 3.42 -12.84 8.72
N VAL A 223 3.91 -13.49 9.76
CA VAL A 223 5.16 -13.13 10.44
C VAL A 223 6.19 -14.21 10.16
N LEU A 224 7.37 -13.82 9.72
CA LEU A 224 8.50 -14.71 9.45
C LEU A 224 9.74 -14.16 10.14
N THR A 225 10.41 -14.99 10.95
CA THR A 225 11.74 -14.67 11.46
C THR A 225 12.75 -15.61 10.83
N TYR A 226 13.71 -15.06 10.08
CA TYR A 226 14.65 -15.84 9.29
C TYR A 226 16.09 -15.33 9.43
N PRO A 227 17.11 -16.22 9.25
CA PRO A 227 18.51 -15.82 9.22
C PRO A 227 18.79 -14.83 8.08
N GLY A 228 19.50 -13.76 8.40
CA GLY A 228 19.89 -12.69 7.48
C GLY A 228 20.06 -11.36 8.20
N THR A 229 20.62 -10.39 7.49
CA THR A 229 20.84 -9.02 7.98
C THR A 229 20.27 -7.98 7.01
N GLN A 230 19.59 -8.43 5.96
CA GLN A 230 19.08 -7.55 4.90
C GLN A 230 17.61 -7.82 4.63
N ALA A 231 16.81 -6.77 4.74
CA ALA A 231 15.43 -6.77 4.34
C ALA A 231 15.32 -6.76 2.81
N SER A 232 14.48 -7.64 2.25
CA SER A 232 14.26 -7.76 0.81
C SER A 232 12.82 -8.13 0.51
N ILE A 233 12.28 -7.56 -0.57
CA ILE A 233 10.93 -7.88 -1.08
C ILE A 233 11.08 -8.72 -2.34
N PRO A 234 10.56 -9.97 -2.40
CA PRO A 234 10.65 -10.83 -3.58
C PRO A 234 9.63 -10.41 -4.66
N ILE A 235 9.75 -9.17 -5.13
CA ILE A 235 8.77 -8.50 -6.00
C ILE A 235 8.66 -9.17 -7.39
N LYS A 236 9.71 -9.87 -7.85
CA LYS A 236 9.66 -10.60 -9.13
C LYS A 236 8.60 -11.69 -9.16
N LEU A 237 8.34 -12.35 -8.03
CA LEU A 237 7.23 -13.32 -7.95
C LEU A 237 5.88 -12.62 -7.94
N THR A 238 5.79 -11.45 -7.33
CA THR A 238 4.59 -10.62 -7.29
C THR A 238 4.18 -10.12 -8.68
N ALA A 239 5.14 -9.94 -9.60
CA ALA A 239 4.90 -9.44 -10.96
C ALA A 239 3.84 -10.22 -11.76
N VAL A 240 3.61 -11.50 -11.44
CA VAL A 240 2.66 -12.36 -12.16
C VAL A 240 1.18 -12.01 -11.86
N ALA A 241 0.86 -11.38 -10.71
CA ALA A 241 -0.52 -11.00 -10.33
C ALA A 241 -0.67 -9.54 -9.87
N ALA A 242 0.40 -8.78 -9.91
CA ALA A 242 0.30 -7.38 -9.55
C ALA A 242 -0.60 -6.63 -10.52
N ASN A 243 -1.45 -5.76 -9.98
CA ASN A 243 -2.14 -4.75 -10.77
C ASN A 243 -1.15 -3.71 -11.28
N GLU A 244 -1.52 -3.01 -12.36
CA GLU A 244 -0.79 -1.81 -12.77
C GLU A 244 -0.75 -0.80 -11.61
N ASN A 245 0.45 -0.23 -11.38
CA ASN A 245 0.72 0.70 -10.29
C ASN A 245 0.36 0.15 -8.90
N MET A 246 0.62 -1.14 -8.66
CA MET A 246 0.43 -1.76 -7.35
C MET A 246 1.23 -1.01 -6.29
N GLY A 247 0.58 -0.61 -5.19
CA GLY A 247 1.24 0.05 -4.07
C GLY A 247 2.10 -0.93 -3.26
N VAL A 248 3.34 -0.52 -2.95
CA VAL A 248 4.25 -1.24 -2.06
C VAL A 248 4.65 -0.31 -0.92
N LEU A 249 4.15 -0.60 0.27
CA LEU A 249 4.39 0.16 1.49
C LEU A 249 5.30 -0.63 2.42
N THR A 250 6.39 -0.02 2.85
CA THR A 250 7.41 -0.69 3.68
C THR A 250 7.72 0.15 4.90
N TRP A 251 7.76 -0.49 6.07
CA TRP A 251 8.37 0.04 7.28
C TRP A 251 9.61 -0.79 7.60
N VAL A 252 10.74 -0.15 7.78
CA VAL A 252 12.00 -0.81 8.13
C VAL A 252 12.47 -0.30 9.48
N LEU A 253 12.58 -1.21 10.42
CA LEU A 253 13.01 -0.99 11.80
C LEU A 253 14.48 -1.43 11.95
N GLY A 254 15.32 -0.59 12.54
CA GLY A 254 16.72 -0.93 12.73
C GLY A 254 17.53 0.15 13.42
N SER A 255 18.85 0.15 13.19
CA SER A 255 19.81 1.00 13.89
C SER A 255 19.97 2.41 13.35
N GLY A 256 19.25 2.77 12.29
CA GLY A 256 19.28 4.10 11.66
C GLY A 256 18.27 4.17 10.54
N ARG A 257 18.23 5.31 9.84
CA ARG A 257 17.34 5.51 8.68
C ARG A 257 17.62 4.47 7.61
N ALA A 258 16.57 3.73 7.22
CA ALA A 258 16.67 2.78 6.12
C ALA A 258 16.62 3.49 4.76
N VAL A 259 17.34 2.94 3.79
CA VAL A 259 17.36 3.40 2.40
C VAL A 259 17.31 2.19 1.46
N PRO A 260 16.72 2.34 0.27
CA PRO A 260 16.81 1.30 -0.74
C PRO A 260 18.25 1.22 -1.29
N GLU A 261 18.87 0.03 -1.24
CA GLU A 261 20.26 -0.15 -1.67
C GLU A 261 20.40 -0.20 -3.21
N ASN A 262 19.45 -0.86 -3.86
CA ASN A 262 19.45 -1.09 -5.31
C ASN A 262 18.32 -0.38 -6.06
N TYR A 263 17.60 0.49 -5.36
CA TYR A 263 16.58 1.39 -5.89
C TYR A 263 16.95 2.84 -5.58
N LEU A 264 16.24 3.79 -6.17
CA LEU A 264 16.44 5.21 -5.95
C LEU A 264 15.59 5.71 -4.78
N SER A 265 16.05 6.75 -4.10
CA SER A 265 15.28 7.49 -3.11
C SER A 265 14.66 8.72 -3.80
N LEU A 266 13.35 8.87 -3.69
CA LEU A 266 12.58 9.91 -4.36
C LEU A 266 12.15 10.97 -3.36
N GLU A 267 12.36 12.23 -3.70
CA GLU A 267 11.78 13.38 -3.02
C GLU A 267 10.69 13.96 -3.93
N LEU A 268 9.43 13.88 -3.53
CA LEU A 268 8.32 14.36 -4.33
C LEU A 268 8.38 15.88 -4.52
N ASN A 269 7.95 16.35 -5.69
CA ASN A 269 7.74 17.76 -5.93
C ASN A 269 6.40 18.18 -5.33
N GLU A 270 6.43 18.84 -4.18
CA GLU A 270 5.23 19.25 -3.43
C GLU A 270 4.39 20.32 -4.15
N ALA A 271 4.94 21.00 -5.15
CA ALA A 271 4.16 21.89 -6.00
C ALA A 271 3.10 21.14 -6.84
N ARG A 272 3.25 19.82 -7.01
CA ARG A 272 2.25 18.97 -7.66
C ARG A 272 1.14 18.47 -6.72
N ILE A 273 1.36 18.52 -5.41
CA ILE A 273 0.37 18.09 -4.42
C ILE A 273 -0.78 19.10 -4.36
N ASN A 274 -2.00 18.60 -4.36
CA ASN A 274 -3.18 19.44 -4.12
C ASN A 274 -3.27 19.79 -2.62
N TRP A 275 -2.72 20.91 -2.24
CA TRP A 275 -2.70 21.35 -0.83
C TRP A 275 -4.08 21.66 -0.24
N PHE A 276 -5.11 21.84 -1.07
CA PHE A 276 -6.48 21.94 -0.55
C PHE A 276 -7.07 20.57 -0.17
N ASN A 277 -6.61 19.49 -0.81
CA ASN A 277 -7.02 18.11 -0.54
C ASN A 277 -5.94 17.14 -1.06
N ALA A 278 -4.89 16.92 -0.27
CA ALA A 278 -3.74 16.11 -0.69
C ALA A 278 -4.11 14.65 -1.01
N SER A 279 -5.10 14.09 -0.31
CA SER A 279 -5.57 12.73 -0.57
C SER A 279 -6.14 12.55 -1.98
N SER A 280 -6.58 13.62 -2.64
CA SER A 280 -7.16 13.57 -3.99
C SER A 280 -6.14 13.24 -5.08
N ASN A 281 -4.84 13.54 -4.88
CA ASN A 281 -3.83 13.32 -5.93
C ASN A 281 -2.47 12.80 -5.46
N TYR A 282 -2.26 12.60 -4.15
CA TYR A 282 -0.99 12.11 -3.60
C TYR A 282 -0.50 10.86 -4.32
N ASN A 283 -1.36 9.83 -4.40
CA ASN A 283 -1.00 8.57 -5.07
C ASN A 283 -0.65 8.77 -6.56
N SER A 284 -1.34 9.67 -7.26
CA SER A 284 -1.04 9.99 -8.67
C SER A 284 0.33 10.67 -8.82
N VAL A 285 0.75 11.48 -7.84
CA VAL A 285 2.09 12.09 -7.84
C VAL A 285 3.15 11.02 -7.58
N VAL A 286 2.91 10.09 -6.65
CA VAL A 286 3.83 8.95 -6.39
C VAL A 286 3.95 8.05 -7.62
N ILE A 287 2.84 7.72 -8.30
CA ILE A 287 2.86 6.94 -9.55
C ILE A 287 3.75 7.62 -10.60
N ALA A 288 3.57 8.94 -10.78
CA ALA A 288 4.39 9.68 -11.72
C ALA A 288 5.87 9.73 -11.31
N ALA A 289 6.16 9.89 -10.01
CA ALA A 289 7.51 9.91 -9.47
C ALA A 289 8.23 8.57 -9.61
N ALA A 290 7.54 7.47 -9.33
CA ALA A 290 8.05 6.13 -9.54
C ALA A 290 8.34 5.84 -11.03
N ALA A 291 7.41 6.22 -11.92
CA ALA A 291 7.59 6.07 -13.37
C ALA A 291 8.78 6.88 -13.90
N ASP A 292 8.97 8.11 -13.40
CA ASP A 292 10.08 9.00 -13.74
C ASP A 292 11.45 8.41 -13.35
N SER A 293 11.47 7.60 -12.27
CA SER A 293 12.67 6.84 -11.83
C SER A 293 12.82 5.47 -12.52
N GLY A 294 12.09 5.21 -13.61
CA GLY A 294 12.09 3.93 -14.33
C GLY A 294 11.46 2.78 -13.55
N GLY A 295 10.50 3.06 -12.66
CA GLY A 295 9.82 2.08 -11.82
C GLY A 295 10.68 1.54 -10.66
N ARG A 296 11.83 2.17 -10.38
CA ARG A 296 12.81 1.71 -9.36
C ARG A 296 13.14 2.80 -8.35
N GLY A 297 12.11 3.34 -7.71
CA GLY A 297 12.30 4.37 -6.69
C GLY A 297 11.29 4.25 -5.56
N PHE A 298 11.71 4.63 -4.36
CA PHE A 298 10.86 4.72 -3.17
C PHE A 298 10.85 6.15 -2.64
N VAL A 299 9.68 6.64 -2.31
CA VAL A 299 9.50 7.86 -1.52
C VAL A 299 9.70 7.52 -0.05
N THR A 300 10.60 8.22 0.64
CA THR A 300 10.68 8.13 2.10
C THR A 300 9.63 9.08 2.68
N GLU A 301 8.58 8.52 3.30
CA GLU A 301 7.46 9.29 3.86
C GLU A 301 7.64 9.64 5.33
N LEU A 302 8.42 8.83 6.05
CA LEU A 302 8.80 9.05 7.44
C LEU A 302 10.15 8.39 7.70
N ALA A 303 11.04 9.05 8.42
CA ALA A 303 12.17 8.44 9.11
C ALA A 303 12.31 9.15 10.46
N ALA A 304 12.18 8.40 11.55
CA ALA A 304 12.15 8.98 12.89
C ALA A 304 12.52 7.95 13.97
N ALA A 305 12.88 8.47 15.14
CA ALA A 305 13.03 7.64 16.33
C ALA A 305 11.69 6.96 16.71
N THR A 306 11.72 5.65 16.97
CA THR A 306 10.54 4.86 17.33
C THR A 306 9.86 5.31 18.61
N SER A 307 10.58 6.05 19.48
CA SER A 307 10.01 6.67 20.67
C SER A 307 8.83 7.62 20.38
N THR A 308 8.75 8.16 19.15
CA THR A 308 7.61 8.99 18.69
C THR A 308 6.35 8.16 18.43
N LEU A 309 6.49 6.86 18.26
CA LEU A 309 5.42 5.88 17.97
C LEU A 309 5.11 4.97 19.16
N LYS A 310 5.54 5.36 20.36
CA LYS A 310 5.28 4.61 21.59
C LYS A 310 3.77 4.51 21.85
N ASN A 311 3.29 3.27 22.05
CA ASN A 311 1.88 2.97 22.31
C ASN A 311 0.89 3.41 21.18
N VAL A 312 1.32 3.54 19.94
CA VAL A 312 0.41 3.91 18.83
C VAL A 312 -0.35 2.70 18.28
N VAL A 313 0.27 1.52 18.27
CA VAL A 313 -0.34 0.28 17.79
C VAL A 313 -1.11 -0.39 18.91
N TRP A 314 -0.49 -0.56 20.08
CA TRP A 314 -1.11 -1.08 21.29
C TRP A 314 -1.09 0.02 22.37
N THR A 315 -2.23 0.69 22.54
CA THR A 315 -2.31 1.86 23.43
C THR A 315 -2.28 1.47 24.89
N GLN A 316 -1.94 2.43 25.75
CA GLN A 316 -2.05 2.23 27.20
C GLN A 316 -3.48 1.86 27.63
N GLN A 317 -4.49 2.40 26.94
CA GLN A 317 -5.89 2.06 27.19
C GLN A 317 -6.21 0.62 26.78
N ASP A 318 -5.67 0.12 25.64
CA ASP A 318 -5.83 -1.28 25.23
C ASP A 318 -5.22 -2.20 26.30
N ALA A 319 -4.02 -1.91 26.78
CA ALA A 319 -3.33 -2.67 27.80
C ALA A 319 -4.10 -2.67 29.16
N ALA A 320 -4.60 -1.52 29.56
CA ALA A 320 -5.43 -1.40 30.76
C ALA A 320 -6.76 -2.17 30.63
N ASN A 321 -7.40 -2.06 29.47
CA ASN A 321 -8.64 -2.80 29.17
C ASN A 321 -8.43 -4.31 29.21
N TRP A 322 -7.33 -4.81 28.64
CA TRP A 322 -7.00 -6.23 28.67
C TRP A 322 -6.70 -6.70 30.11
N THR A 323 -5.90 -5.95 30.85
CA THR A 323 -5.58 -6.26 32.25
C THR A 323 -6.83 -6.31 33.11
N SER A 324 -7.71 -5.32 32.98
CA SER A 324 -9.00 -5.27 33.69
C SER A 324 -9.90 -6.45 33.29
N PHE A 325 -10.01 -6.77 31.98
CA PHE A 325 -10.84 -7.83 31.49
C PHE A 325 -10.43 -9.21 32.03
N LYS A 326 -9.14 -9.57 31.94
CA LYS A 326 -8.66 -10.89 32.40
C LYS A 326 -8.71 -11.08 33.92
N THR A 327 -8.85 -10.01 34.71
CA THR A 327 -8.97 -10.07 36.16
C THR A 327 -10.41 -9.94 36.67
N THR A 328 -11.36 -9.67 35.76
CA THR A 328 -12.79 -9.56 36.13
C THR A 328 -13.35 -10.92 36.51
N GLN A 329 -14.09 -10.98 37.62
CA GLN A 329 -14.86 -12.15 38.01
C GLN A 329 -16.21 -12.12 37.32
N PHE A 330 -16.41 -12.97 36.34
CA PHE A 330 -17.67 -13.09 35.62
C PHE A 330 -18.61 -14.05 36.34
N GLN A 331 -19.89 -13.66 36.51
CA GLN A 331 -20.90 -14.48 37.16
C GLN A 331 -21.52 -15.51 36.21
N ALA A 332 -21.57 -15.19 34.92
CA ALA A 332 -22.06 -16.08 33.87
C ALA A 332 -21.16 -15.99 32.64
N PHE A 333 -21.19 -17.06 31.84
CA PHE A 333 -20.49 -17.08 30.55
C PHE A 333 -21.01 -16.01 29.59
N SER A 334 -22.31 -15.80 29.54
CA SER A 334 -22.93 -14.75 28.73
C SER A 334 -22.34 -13.37 29.02
N ASP A 335 -22.08 -13.05 30.29
CA ASP A 335 -21.49 -11.76 30.67
C ASP A 335 -20.04 -11.66 30.19
N PHE A 336 -19.28 -12.73 30.35
CA PHE A 336 -17.91 -12.81 29.82
C PHE A 336 -17.91 -12.64 28.29
N PHE A 337 -18.71 -13.45 27.60
CA PHE A 337 -18.75 -13.42 26.13
C PHE A 337 -19.18 -12.06 25.58
N ASN A 338 -20.22 -11.47 26.14
CA ASN A 338 -20.72 -10.15 25.71
C ASN A 338 -19.65 -9.07 25.91
N GLN A 339 -18.92 -9.10 27.02
CA GLN A 339 -17.82 -8.16 27.25
C GLN A 339 -16.61 -8.45 26.34
N ALA A 340 -16.27 -9.72 26.11
CA ALA A 340 -15.22 -10.11 25.18
C ALA A 340 -15.55 -9.66 23.75
N TYR A 341 -16.78 -9.96 23.29
CA TYR A 341 -17.26 -9.59 21.97
C TYR A 341 -17.34 -8.07 21.78
N GLY A 342 -17.86 -7.35 22.77
CA GLY A 342 -17.94 -5.89 22.72
C GLY A 342 -16.58 -5.19 22.68
N ARG A 343 -15.54 -5.79 23.27
CA ARG A 343 -14.17 -5.21 23.30
C ARG A 343 -13.29 -5.70 22.16
N TYR A 344 -13.38 -6.98 21.82
CA TYR A 344 -12.42 -7.65 20.94
C TYR A 344 -13.04 -8.27 19.68
N GLY A 345 -14.36 -8.25 19.54
CA GLY A 345 -15.06 -8.86 18.41
C GLY A 345 -14.68 -8.32 17.03
N GLN A 346 -14.08 -7.12 16.97
CA GLN A 346 -13.55 -6.52 15.74
C GLN A 346 -12.06 -6.83 15.50
N TYR A 347 -11.39 -7.51 16.45
CA TYR A 347 -9.98 -7.85 16.30
C TYR A 347 -9.83 -9.16 15.53
N ASP A 348 -8.82 -9.21 14.69
CA ASP A 348 -8.43 -10.45 14.02
C ASP A 348 -8.20 -11.56 15.05
N GLY A 349 -8.63 -12.77 14.73
CA GLY A 349 -8.48 -13.94 15.60
C GLY A 349 -9.51 -14.09 16.72
N PHE A 350 -10.41 -13.11 16.92
CA PHE A 350 -11.45 -13.23 17.96
C PHE A 350 -12.33 -14.47 17.76
N TRP A 351 -12.82 -14.67 16.54
CA TRP A 351 -13.65 -15.81 16.22
C TRP A 351 -12.90 -17.14 16.27
N GLU A 352 -11.62 -17.17 15.87
CA GLU A 352 -10.76 -18.34 16.03
C GLU A 352 -10.55 -18.70 17.51
N ALA A 353 -10.37 -17.70 18.38
CA ALA A 353 -10.26 -17.90 19.81
C ALA A 353 -11.57 -18.40 20.41
N THR A 354 -12.69 -17.89 19.91
CA THR A 354 -14.03 -18.28 20.35
C THR A 354 -14.35 -19.72 19.93
N GLU A 355 -14.11 -20.08 18.67
CA GLU A 355 -14.33 -21.44 18.16
C GLU A 355 -13.52 -22.50 18.91
N ALA A 356 -12.28 -22.17 19.27
CA ALA A 356 -11.39 -23.07 20.04
C ALA A 356 -11.82 -23.26 21.51
N ALA A 357 -12.73 -22.44 22.03
CA ALA A 357 -13.05 -22.39 23.46
C ALA A 357 -14.53 -22.63 23.78
N VAL A 358 -15.39 -22.73 22.76
CA VAL A 358 -16.83 -22.91 22.96
C VAL A 358 -17.34 -24.19 22.31
N THR A 359 -18.24 -24.89 23.00
CA THR A 359 -19.02 -25.99 22.43
C THR A 359 -20.43 -25.51 22.12
N LEU A 360 -20.77 -25.56 20.83
CA LEU A 360 -22.10 -25.17 20.35
C LEU A 360 -23.13 -26.33 20.50
N PRO A 361 -24.41 -26.02 20.62
CA PRO A 361 -25.46 -27.03 20.51
C PRO A 361 -25.40 -27.81 19.19
N ALA A 362 -25.76 -29.08 19.19
CA ALA A 362 -25.60 -30.00 18.05
C ALA A 362 -26.19 -29.53 16.71
N ASN A 363 -27.18 -28.63 16.74
CA ASN A 363 -27.89 -28.11 15.55
C ASN A 363 -27.46 -26.69 15.16
N VAL A 364 -26.47 -26.12 15.83
CA VAL A 364 -26.00 -24.75 15.59
C VAL A 364 -24.62 -24.81 14.93
N LYS A 365 -24.51 -24.27 13.72
CA LYS A 365 -23.20 -24.10 13.05
C LYS A 365 -22.50 -22.87 13.59
N PHE A 366 -21.18 -22.86 13.56
CA PHE A 366 -20.39 -21.73 14.03
C PHE A 366 -20.68 -20.44 13.24
N ASP A 367 -20.96 -20.55 11.94
CA ASP A 367 -21.36 -19.41 11.12
C ASP A 367 -22.71 -18.81 11.52
N ASP A 368 -23.69 -19.65 11.89
CA ASP A 368 -24.97 -19.18 12.42
C ASP A 368 -24.79 -18.48 13.77
N PHE A 369 -23.87 -18.99 14.59
CA PHE A 369 -23.48 -18.36 15.85
C PHE A 369 -22.83 -16.98 15.62
N LYS A 370 -21.91 -16.85 14.68
CA LYS A 370 -21.30 -15.55 14.33
C LYS A 370 -22.33 -14.49 13.91
N LEU A 371 -23.38 -14.89 13.18
CA LEU A 371 -24.43 -13.99 12.71
C LEU A 371 -25.30 -13.44 13.86
N CYS A 372 -25.54 -14.24 14.88
CA CYS A 372 -26.34 -13.84 16.05
C CYS A 372 -25.78 -14.47 17.34
N PRO A 373 -24.62 -13.99 17.86
CA PRO A 373 -24.03 -14.59 19.06
C PRO A 373 -24.98 -14.56 20.28
N ASN A 374 -25.73 -13.46 20.43
CA ASN A 374 -26.68 -13.30 21.54
C ASN A 374 -27.88 -14.27 21.47
N CYS A 375 -28.23 -14.78 20.28
CA CYS A 375 -29.30 -15.77 20.13
C CYS A 375 -28.93 -17.09 20.82
N TYR A 376 -27.67 -17.39 20.96
CA TYR A 376 -27.17 -18.68 21.45
C TYR A 376 -26.39 -18.57 22.77
N ALA A 377 -26.10 -17.36 23.27
CA ALA A 377 -25.23 -17.13 24.42
C ALA A 377 -25.64 -17.91 25.70
N SER A 378 -26.94 -18.18 25.90
CA SER A 378 -27.44 -18.98 27.01
C SER A 378 -27.33 -20.50 26.80
N GLN A 379 -27.03 -20.96 25.59
CA GLN A 379 -26.98 -22.37 25.19
C GLN A 379 -25.57 -22.88 24.97
N ILE A 380 -24.58 -21.96 24.94
CA ILE A 380 -23.16 -22.28 24.71
C ILE A 380 -22.54 -22.84 25.99
N GLN A 381 -21.73 -23.86 25.81
CA GLN A 381 -20.89 -24.39 26.87
C GLN A 381 -19.42 -24.00 26.60
N ILE A 382 -18.71 -23.63 27.66
CA ILE A 382 -17.26 -23.44 27.61
C ILE A 382 -16.59 -24.50 28.44
N ASP A 383 -15.49 -25.01 27.92
CA ASP A 383 -14.70 -26.01 28.64
C ASP A 383 -14.02 -25.38 29.86
N SER A 384 -13.51 -24.16 29.69
CA SER A 384 -12.81 -23.41 30.74
C SER A 384 -12.69 -21.93 30.37
N LEU A 385 -13.04 -21.04 31.32
CA LEU A 385 -12.82 -19.61 31.18
C LEU A 385 -11.34 -19.27 31.02
N SER A 386 -10.48 -19.95 31.75
CA SER A 386 -9.02 -19.76 31.64
C SER A 386 -8.48 -20.17 30.27
N ALA A 387 -9.00 -21.25 29.67
CA ALA A 387 -8.64 -21.68 28.33
C ALA A 387 -9.09 -20.65 27.28
N TYR A 388 -10.29 -20.08 27.44
CA TYR A 388 -10.77 -19.02 26.53
C TYR A 388 -9.94 -17.74 26.65
N LEU A 389 -9.59 -17.33 27.88
CA LEU A 389 -8.69 -16.19 28.09
C LEU A 389 -7.31 -16.43 27.46
N ALA A 390 -6.76 -17.66 27.58
CA ALA A 390 -5.52 -18.03 26.93
C ALA A 390 -5.63 -18.00 25.40
N ALA A 391 -6.75 -18.46 24.83
CA ALA A 391 -7.02 -18.38 23.41
C ALA A 391 -7.14 -16.93 22.90
N LEU A 392 -7.82 -16.06 23.66
CA LEU A 392 -7.87 -14.61 23.35
C LEU A 392 -6.46 -13.98 23.42
N GLN A 393 -5.65 -14.33 24.44
CA GLN A 393 -4.27 -13.86 24.52
C GLN A 393 -3.49 -14.25 23.27
N ALA A 394 -3.46 -15.54 22.93
CA ALA A 394 -2.63 -16.07 21.84
C ALA A 394 -3.11 -15.66 20.45
N LYS A 395 -4.44 -15.55 20.23
CA LYS A 395 -5.01 -15.34 18.89
C LYS A 395 -5.40 -13.88 18.60
N VAL A 396 -5.56 -13.06 19.65
CA VAL A 396 -6.00 -11.65 19.51
C VAL A 396 -4.91 -10.69 20.03
N ILE A 397 -4.50 -10.86 21.29
CA ILE A 397 -3.64 -9.88 21.96
C ILE A 397 -2.20 -9.97 21.49
N ASP A 398 -1.62 -11.18 21.45
CA ASP A 398 -0.23 -11.38 21.03
C ASP A 398 0.00 -10.92 19.57
N PRO A 399 -0.84 -11.27 18.58
CA PRO A 399 -0.73 -10.74 17.22
C PRO A 399 -0.90 -9.23 17.11
N MET A 400 -1.70 -8.62 17.98
CA MET A 400 -1.89 -7.17 18.03
C MET A 400 -0.68 -6.45 18.63
N THR A 401 -0.11 -7.01 19.70
CA THR A 401 1.04 -6.41 20.40
C THR A 401 2.37 -6.65 19.69
N LEU A 402 2.47 -7.66 18.82
CA LEU A 402 3.70 -8.03 18.13
C LEU A 402 4.32 -6.83 17.39
N VAL A 403 3.53 -6.08 16.63
CA VAL A 403 4.04 -4.93 15.85
C VAL A 403 4.52 -3.82 16.78
N GLN A 404 3.82 -3.55 17.90
CA GLN A 404 4.28 -2.57 18.89
C GLN A 404 5.59 -3.01 19.54
N ASN A 405 5.72 -4.31 19.86
CA ASN A 405 6.95 -4.86 20.44
C ASN A 405 8.14 -4.73 19.49
N LEU A 406 7.92 -4.92 18.18
CA LEU A 406 8.97 -4.66 17.17
C LEU A 406 9.37 -3.19 17.15
N ILE A 407 8.40 -2.27 17.20
CA ILE A 407 8.66 -0.83 17.24
C ILE A 407 9.46 -0.47 18.50
N ASP A 408 9.04 -0.95 19.65
CA ASP A 408 9.66 -0.64 20.95
C ASP A 408 11.08 -1.24 21.09
N ALA A 409 11.37 -2.32 20.36
CA ALA A 409 12.68 -3.00 20.38
C ALA A 409 13.75 -2.33 19.52
N HIS A 410 13.38 -1.42 18.61
CA HIS A 410 14.30 -0.78 17.66
C HIS A 410 14.36 0.72 17.86
N PRO A 411 15.53 1.37 17.66
CA PRO A 411 15.66 2.82 17.87
C PRO A 411 15.01 3.66 16.75
N GLU A 412 14.99 3.15 15.51
CA GLU A 412 14.59 3.90 14.32
C GLU A 412 13.58 3.14 13.49
N ILE A 413 12.67 3.89 12.88
CA ILE A 413 11.72 3.42 11.86
C ILE A 413 11.80 4.29 10.61
N THR A 414 11.83 3.64 9.46
CA THR A 414 11.71 4.34 8.16
C THR A 414 10.51 3.77 7.41
N ARG A 415 9.58 4.63 7.03
CA ARG A 415 8.47 4.31 6.13
C ARG A 415 8.81 4.75 4.72
N MET A 416 8.68 3.83 3.77
CA MET A 416 8.89 4.08 2.35
C MET A 416 7.69 3.58 1.55
N TYR A 417 7.33 4.32 0.52
CA TYR A 417 6.22 3.98 -0.36
C TYR A 417 6.62 4.12 -1.83
N THR A 418 6.13 3.20 -2.65
CA THR A 418 6.25 3.25 -4.10
C THR A 418 5.04 2.60 -4.76
N THR A 419 4.95 2.76 -6.08
CA THR A 419 4.03 1.99 -6.92
C THR A 419 4.82 1.32 -8.03
N MET A 420 4.48 0.08 -8.34
CA MET A 420 5.14 -0.71 -9.39
C MET A 420 4.12 -1.39 -10.28
N SER A 421 4.37 -1.37 -11.57
CA SER A 421 3.63 -2.21 -12.53
C SER A 421 4.37 -3.52 -12.78
N PRO A 422 3.70 -4.60 -13.23
CA PRO A 422 4.34 -5.90 -13.46
C PRO A 422 5.63 -5.84 -14.28
N LYS A 423 5.66 -4.99 -15.31
CA LYS A 423 6.82 -4.77 -16.18
C LYS A 423 8.06 -4.20 -15.46
N ASP A 424 7.84 -3.49 -14.34
CA ASP A 424 8.88 -2.81 -13.57
C ASP A 424 9.45 -3.71 -12.45
N MET A 425 8.73 -4.78 -12.08
CA MET A 425 9.07 -5.73 -11.02
C MET A 425 10.16 -6.74 -11.46
N THR A 426 11.27 -6.24 -11.96
CA THR A 426 12.35 -7.05 -12.53
C THR A 426 13.53 -7.29 -11.59
N THR A 427 13.55 -6.59 -10.46
CA THR A 427 14.63 -6.66 -9.45
C THR A 427 14.01 -6.54 -8.07
N ASP A 428 14.40 -7.42 -7.14
CA ASP A 428 13.90 -7.38 -5.77
C ASP A 428 14.52 -6.18 -5.03
N PRO A 429 13.72 -5.30 -4.41
CA PRO A 429 14.24 -4.22 -3.57
C PRO A 429 15.01 -4.76 -2.37
N LEU A 430 16.16 -4.19 -2.11
CA LEU A 430 17.00 -4.47 -0.95
C LEU A 430 17.11 -3.19 -0.11
N PHE A 431 17.03 -3.32 1.21
CA PHE A 431 17.14 -2.20 2.12
C PHE A 431 18.37 -2.32 3.01
N THR A 432 18.97 -1.17 3.32
CA THR A 432 20.11 -1.05 4.22
C THR A 432 19.95 0.18 5.10
N PHE A 433 20.76 0.33 6.13
CA PHE A 433 20.72 1.47 7.03
C PHE A 433 21.79 2.49 6.72
N ASN A 434 21.43 3.76 6.82
CA ASN A 434 22.35 4.89 6.74
C ASN A 434 22.11 5.83 7.94
N PRO A 435 22.88 5.68 9.02
CA PRO A 435 22.73 6.49 10.22
C PRO A 435 23.22 7.95 10.06
N SER A 436 23.83 8.30 8.92
CA SER A 436 24.25 9.68 8.64
C SER A 436 23.13 10.57 8.12
N LEU A 437 22.02 9.98 7.67
CA LEU A 437 20.91 10.74 7.11
C LEU A 437 20.00 11.30 8.22
N HIS A 438 19.48 12.50 7.96
CA HIS A 438 18.53 13.15 8.85
C HIS A 438 17.15 12.48 8.81
N ASP A 439 16.37 12.73 9.86
CA ASP A 439 14.97 12.34 9.94
C ASP A 439 14.16 12.92 8.78
N VAL A 440 13.06 12.25 8.45
CA VAL A 440 12.04 12.71 7.50
C VAL A 440 10.71 12.78 8.24
N SER A 441 10.15 13.98 8.29
CA SER A 441 8.84 14.19 8.90
C SER A 441 7.73 13.75 7.95
N ASN A 442 6.72 13.06 8.48
CA ASN A 442 5.47 12.83 7.76
C ASN A 442 4.50 14.03 7.82
N LEU A 443 4.87 15.10 8.51
CA LEU A 443 4.08 16.32 8.63
C LEU A 443 4.58 17.36 7.62
N HIS A 444 3.77 17.63 6.62
CA HIS A 444 4.02 18.63 5.58
C HIS A 444 3.09 19.83 5.83
N ASN A 445 3.68 21.00 6.07
CA ASN A 445 2.91 22.19 6.41
C ASN A 445 3.14 23.29 5.38
N ALA A 446 2.10 23.69 4.66
CA ALA A 446 2.12 24.85 3.80
C ALA A 446 1.28 25.98 4.43
N LYS A 447 1.57 27.21 4.00
CA LYS A 447 0.87 28.39 4.49
C LYS A 447 0.14 29.07 3.34
N ARG A 448 -1.18 29.12 3.41
CA ARG A 448 -1.99 29.96 2.53
C ARG A 448 -2.10 31.36 3.11
N VAL A 449 -1.74 32.35 2.34
CA VAL A 449 -1.94 33.76 2.66
C VAL A 449 -3.02 34.31 1.74
N VAL A 450 -4.11 34.79 2.32
CA VAL A 450 -5.19 35.47 1.59
C VAL A 450 -4.82 36.95 1.53
N GLU A 451 -4.68 37.49 0.31
CA GLU A 451 -4.21 38.86 0.06
C GLU A 451 -5.45 39.80 -0.04
N CYS A 452 -5.83 40.40 1.07
CA CYS A 452 -7.03 41.22 1.19
C CYS A 452 -6.80 42.70 0.88
N THR A 453 -7.81 43.33 0.26
CA THR A 453 -7.96 44.78 0.14
C THR A 453 -9.32 45.20 0.73
N PRO A 454 -9.52 46.48 1.14
CA PRO A 454 -10.76 46.91 1.77
C PRO A 454 -12.02 46.77 0.92
N ASP A 455 -11.84 46.61 -0.38
CA ASP A 455 -12.95 46.50 -1.36
C ASP A 455 -13.31 45.07 -1.70
N VAL A 456 -12.51 44.08 -1.23
CA VAL A 456 -12.66 42.66 -1.63
C VAL A 456 -13.02 41.83 -0.41
N PHE A 457 -14.07 41.02 -0.52
CA PHE A 457 -14.40 40.01 0.51
C PHE A 457 -13.30 38.95 0.57
N GLN A 458 -13.08 38.39 1.77
CA GLN A 458 -12.08 37.34 1.97
C GLN A 458 -12.29 36.14 1.04
N SER A 459 -13.55 35.78 0.76
CA SER A 459 -13.92 34.70 -0.18
C SER A 459 -13.59 35.00 -1.64
N GLN A 460 -13.35 36.28 -1.97
CA GLN A 460 -13.05 36.76 -3.32
C GLN A 460 -11.61 37.24 -3.49
N ALA A 461 -10.83 37.23 -2.42
CA ALA A 461 -9.46 37.70 -2.44
C ALA A 461 -8.52 36.68 -3.11
N PRO A 462 -7.51 37.15 -3.85
CA PRO A 462 -6.44 36.28 -4.33
C PRO A 462 -5.66 35.71 -3.16
N TRP A 463 -4.97 34.61 -3.42
CA TRP A 463 -4.20 33.92 -2.40
C TRP A 463 -2.84 33.48 -2.94
N ARG A 464 -1.91 33.25 -2.03
CA ARG A 464 -0.68 32.52 -2.31
C ARG A 464 -0.48 31.41 -1.29
N ILE A 465 0.13 30.30 -1.71
CA ILE A 465 0.54 29.20 -0.84
C ILE A 465 2.06 29.14 -0.86
N GLU A 466 2.65 29.28 0.33
CA GLU A 466 4.08 29.15 0.58
C GLU A 466 4.36 27.65 0.86
N LEU A 467 5.14 27.01 -0.02
CA LEU A 467 5.42 25.57 0.04
C LEU A 467 6.59 25.25 0.99
N PRO A 468 6.58 24.12 1.70
CA PRO A 468 7.66 23.73 2.62
C PRO A 468 9.03 23.59 1.94
N GLN A 469 9.05 23.04 0.71
CA GLN A 469 10.27 22.88 -0.09
C GLN A 469 10.78 24.20 -0.69
N GLY A 470 10.12 25.31 -0.40
CA GLY A 470 10.36 26.61 -1.02
C GLY A 470 9.47 26.82 -2.25
N GLY A 471 9.40 28.08 -2.66
CA GLY A 471 8.51 28.50 -3.74
C GLY A 471 7.12 28.87 -3.26
N VAL A 472 6.39 29.50 -4.17
CA VAL A 472 5.04 30.04 -3.93
C VAL A 472 4.14 29.64 -5.07
N VAL A 473 2.92 29.25 -4.77
CA VAL A 473 1.84 29.04 -5.76
C VAL A 473 0.78 30.11 -5.52
N ARG A 474 0.50 30.92 -6.53
CA ARG A 474 -0.57 31.94 -6.50
C ARG A 474 -1.85 31.41 -7.11
N GLY A 475 -2.98 31.97 -6.68
CA GLY A 475 -4.27 31.71 -7.26
C GLY A 475 -5.28 32.81 -7.01
N THR A 476 -6.38 32.75 -7.73
CA THR A 476 -7.51 33.66 -7.57
C THR A 476 -8.61 33.01 -6.74
N ALA A 477 -9.60 33.78 -6.33
CA ALA A 477 -10.79 33.27 -5.64
C ALA A 477 -11.52 32.18 -6.45
N ALA A 478 -11.56 32.28 -7.76
CA ALA A 478 -12.17 31.29 -8.62
C ALA A 478 -11.49 29.91 -8.59
N GLN A 479 -10.24 29.86 -8.13
CA GLN A 479 -9.45 28.64 -7.95
C GLN A 479 -9.44 28.15 -6.50
N LEU A 480 -10.28 28.71 -5.63
CA LEU A 480 -10.35 28.28 -4.24
C LEU A 480 -10.85 26.84 -4.12
N GLY A 481 -10.05 25.98 -3.50
CA GLY A 481 -10.32 24.54 -3.38
C GLY A 481 -9.90 23.71 -4.59
N ALA A 482 -9.51 24.33 -5.72
CA ALA A 482 -8.99 23.65 -6.89
C ALA A 482 -7.48 23.93 -7.05
N TRP A 483 -6.67 22.87 -7.03
CA TRP A 483 -5.24 23.00 -7.30
C TRP A 483 -5.01 23.29 -8.79
N PRO A 484 -4.08 24.20 -9.14
CA PRO A 484 -3.83 24.54 -10.54
C PRO A 484 -3.40 23.34 -11.39
N THR A 485 -4.13 23.05 -12.45
CA THR A 485 -3.85 21.91 -13.34
C THR A 485 -2.52 22.05 -14.07
N ASP A 486 -2.08 23.28 -14.37
CA ASP A 486 -0.81 23.56 -15.04
C ASP A 486 0.40 23.04 -14.26
N LEU A 487 0.29 23.01 -12.93
CA LEU A 487 1.34 22.49 -12.06
C LEU A 487 1.50 20.95 -12.13
N SER A 488 0.53 20.23 -12.72
CA SER A 488 0.66 18.79 -12.98
C SER A 488 1.73 18.45 -14.03
N THR A 489 2.16 19.44 -14.82
CA THR A 489 3.22 19.29 -15.84
C THR A 489 4.64 19.43 -15.27
N LEU A 490 4.78 19.88 -14.02
CA LEU A 490 6.08 19.94 -13.34
C LEU A 490 6.73 18.55 -13.22
N PRO A 491 8.07 18.46 -13.08
CA PRO A 491 8.71 17.20 -12.73
C PRO A 491 8.06 16.61 -11.46
N PRO A 492 7.75 15.30 -11.44
CA PRO A 492 7.08 14.69 -10.27
C PRO A 492 8.01 14.55 -9.08
N ASN A 493 9.31 14.42 -9.34
CA ASN A 493 10.36 14.41 -8.33
C ASN A 493 10.99 15.80 -8.21
N GLN A 494 11.15 16.30 -6.98
CA GLN A 494 11.98 17.45 -6.68
C GLN A 494 13.46 17.07 -6.82
N ARG A 495 13.83 15.92 -6.25
CA ARG A 495 15.14 15.29 -6.40
C ARG A 495 15.03 13.77 -6.46
N ILE A 496 15.96 13.16 -7.17
CA ILE A 496 16.19 11.71 -7.20
C ILE A 496 17.59 11.46 -6.70
N LEU A 497 17.73 10.58 -5.71
CA LEU A 497 18.98 10.29 -5.02
C LEU A 497 19.32 8.80 -5.12
N GLN A 498 20.58 8.48 -5.33
CA GLN A 498 21.13 7.15 -5.05
C GLN A 498 21.70 7.18 -3.64
N ALA A 499 20.92 6.69 -2.67
CA ALA A 499 21.39 6.59 -1.29
C ALA A 499 22.34 5.40 -1.11
N GLY A 500 23.27 5.53 -0.17
CA GLY A 500 24.21 4.48 0.22
C GLY A 500 24.19 4.28 1.73
N LYS A 501 25.08 3.42 2.23
CA LYS A 501 25.20 3.10 3.67
C LYS A 501 25.77 4.25 4.51
N THR A 502 26.32 5.27 3.87
CA THR A 502 26.94 6.44 4.51
C THR A 502 26.78 7.69 3.64
N GLY A 503 26.78 8.86 4.27
CA GLY A 503 26.69 10.16 3.60
C GLY A 503 25.31 10.46 3.02
N ASP A 504 25.17 11.62 2.40
CA ASP A 504 23.87 12.16 1.93
C ASP A 504 23.33 11.49 0.67
N GLY A 505 24.10 10.57 0.08
CA GLY A 505 23.77 9.95 -1.20
C GLY A 505 24.22 10.80 -2.40
N LYS A 506 24.19 10.19 -3.57
CA LYS A 506 24.52 10.85 -4.84
C LYS A 506 23.24 11.40 -5.47
N VAL A 507 23.21 12.69 -5.77
CA VAL A 507 22.11 13.29 -6.55
C VAL A 507 22.20 12.75 -7.98
N VAL A 508 21.13 12.11 -8.43
CA VAL A 508 20.94 11.60 -9.80
C VAL A 508 20.26 12.65 -10.64
N GLU A 509 19.25 13.31 -10.08
CA GLU A 509 18.48 14.36 -10.71
C GLU A 509 18.07 15.42 -9.67
N ASP A 510 18.11 16.70 -10.05
CA ASP A 510 17.66 17.84 -9.24
C ASP A 510 16.83 18.80 -10.09
N ASN A 511 15.54 18.84 -9.79
CA ASN A 511 14.55 19.65 -10.48
C ASN A 511 14.21 20.95 -9.75
N THR A 512 14.97 21.32 -8.71
CA THR A 512 14.71 22.51 -7.89
C THR A 512 14.65 23.79 -8.72
N SER A 513 15.61 23.98 -9.62
CA SER A 513 15.65 25.18 -10.49
C SER A 513 14.54 25.18 -11.56
N VAL A 514 14.22 24.00 -12.09
CA VAL A 514 13.14 23.83 -13.10
C VAL A 514 11.80 24.17 -12.45
N THR A 515 11.54 23.61 -11.27
CA THR A 515 10.32 23.88 -10.48
C THR A 515 10.20 25.36 -10.12
N ALA A 516 11.27 25.99 -9.63
CA ALA A 516 11.27 27.40 -9.27
C ALA A 516 10.99 28.32 -10.48
N SER A 517 11.60 28.01 -11.64
CA SER A 517 11.36 28.76 -12.88
C SER A 517 9.93 28.63 -13.36
N ALA A 518 9.37 27.42 -13.35
CA ALA A 518 8.02 27.16 -13.78
C ALA A 518 6.97 27.79 -12.82
N LEU A 519 7.19 27.75 -11.51
CA LEU A 519 6.36 28.46 -10.54
C LEU A 519 6.42 29.97 -10.74
N SER A 520 7.58 30.54 -11.03
CA SER A 520 7.71 31.97 -11.34
C SER A 520 6.92 32.34 -12.60
N ALA A 521 7.02 31.54 -13.66
CA ALA A 521 6.28 31.76 -14.91
C ALA A 521 4.76 31.63 -14.68
N TYR A 522 4.32 30.62 -13.94
CA TYR A 522 2.91 30.42 -13.59
C TYR A 522 2.38 31.62 -12.76
N ASN A 523 3.10 32.02 -11.73
CA ASN A 523 2.68 33.12 -10.85
C ASN A 523 2.59 34.47 -11.59
N ALA A 524 3.40 34.69 -12.62
CA ALA A 524 3.35 35.90 -13.43
C ALA A 524 2.04 36.02 -14.25
N MET A 525 1.33 34.92 -14.47
CA MET A 525 0.03 34.90 -15.15
C MET A 525 -1.13 35.20 -14.20
N ILE A 526 -0.92 35.15 -12.88
CA ILE A 526 -1.97 35.35 -11.87
C ILE A 526 -1.95 36.80 -11.41
N PRO A 527 -3.10 37.54 -11.51
CA PRO A 527 -3.18 38.91 -11.04
C PRO A 527 -2.86 39.03 -9.55
N SER A 528 -2.01 39.99 -9.17
CA SER A 528 -1.77 40.33 -7.75
C SER A 528 -2.76 41.40 -7.29
N ALA A 529 -3.13 41.35 -5.99
CA ALA A 529 -4.02 42.35 -5.37
C ALA A 529 -3.46 43.78 -5.40
N SER A 530 -2.15 43.96 -5.52
CA SER A 530 -1.46 45.26 -5.56
C SER A 530 -1.51 45.99 -6.90
N GLY A 531 -2.20 45.46 -7.94
CA GLY A 531 -2.29 46.02 -9.26
C GLY A 531 -3.56 46.87 -9.57
N ALA A 532 -4.44 47.12 -8.58
CA ALA A 532 -5.66 47.93 -8.75
C ALA A 532 -5.42 49.38 -8.33
N GLY A 533 -4.46 50.04 -8.92
CA GLY A 533 -4.16 51.46 -8.73
C GLY A 533 -3.59 52.08 -10.01
N ASP A 534 -4.38 52.36 -11.00
CA ASP A 534 -4.58 53.61 -11.68
C ASP A 534 -5.56 53.43 -12.89
N GLY A 535 -6.53 54.33 -12.98
CA GLY A 535 -7.65 54.26 -13.88
C GLY A 535 -7.30 54.31 -15.35
N GLY A 536 -7.92 53.40 -16.07
CA GLY A 536 -8.00 53.42 -17.52
C GLY A 536 -9.11 52.49 -17.97
N CYS A 537 -10.28 53.04 -18.31
CA CYS A 537 -11.34 52.31 -19.01
C CYS A 537 -10.77 51.71 -20.31
N SER A 538 -10.45 50.45 -20.32
CA SER A 538 -10.21 49.69 -21.54
C SER A 538 -11.39 48.75 -21.78
N VAL A 539 -12.11 49.07 -22.86
CA VAL A 539 -13.18 48.27 -23.45
C VAL A 539 -12.67 46.84 -23.71
N ALA A 540 -13.32 45.85 -23.07
CA ALA A 540 -13.04 44.44 -23.27
C ALA A 540 -13.21 44.07 -24.75
N ARG A 541 -12.12 43.88 -25.48
CA ARG A 541 -12.11 43.15 -26.74
C ARG A 541 -11.95 41.65 -26.43
N SER A 542 -12.96 40.89 -26.83
CA SER A 542 -12.87 39.43 -26.89
C SER A 542 -11.60 38.99 -27.62
N PRO A 543 -10.77 38.13 -27.06
CA PRO A 543 -9.70 37.51 -27.84
C PRO A 543 -10.30 36.43 -28.73
N SER A 544 -10.32 36.70 -30.04
CA SER A 544 -10.47 35.68 -31.06
C SER A 544 -9.36 34.65 -30.94
N ARG A 545 -9.76 33.39 -31.10
CA ARG A 545 -8.89 32.23 -31.18
C ARG A 545 -7.73 32.47 -32.15
N PHE A 546 -6.52 32.51 -31.64
CA PHE A 546 -5.32 32.27 -32.42
C PHE A 546 -4.55 31.08 -31.80
N SER A 547 -4.47 30.03 -32.62
CA SER A 547 -3.62 28.86 -32.39
C SER A 547 -2.18 29.32 -32.30
N ALA A 548 -1.54 29.13 -31.14
CA ALA A 548 -0.10 29.20 -31.00
C ALA A 548 0.52 27.84 -31.34
N PHE A 549 0.60 27.52 -32.64
CA PHE A 549 1.64 26.68 -33.20
C PHE A 549 2.84 27.59 -33.47
N PHE A 550 3.92 27.41 -32.77
CA PHE A 550 5.32 27.70 -33.10
C PHE A 550 6.10 27.87 -31.81
N LEU A 551 6.85 26.83 -31.46
CA LEU A 551 8.21 26.87 -30.93
C LEU A 551 8.60 25.49 -30.33
N LEU A 552 8.83 24.56 -31.25
CA LEU A 552 9.61 23.36 -30.97
C LEU A 552 10.31 22.93 -32.28
N SER A 553 11.32 23.71 -32.67
CA SER A 553 12.24 23.28 -33.72
C SER A 553 13.60 23.98 -33.56
N ALA A 554 14.35 23.53 -32.58
CA ALA A 554 15.81 23.70 -32.57
C ALA A 554 16.39 22.83 -31.46
N LEU A 555 16.63 21.56 -31.76
CA LEU A 555 17.69 20.71 -31.17
C LEU A 555 17.48 19.26 -31.67
N GLY A 556 17.80 19.05 -32.92
CA GLY A 556 17.73 17.74 -33.55
C GLY A 556 18.66 17.60 -34.75
N ALA A 557 19.91 17.96 -34.60
CA ALA A 557 20.90 17.67 -35.64
C ALA A 557 22.28 17.51 -35.01
N LEU A 558 22.59 16.31 -34.55
CA LEU A 558 23.98 15.82 -34.47
C LEU A 558 23.94 14.31 -34.17
N GLY A 559 24.33 13.53 -35.18
CA GLY A 559 25.04 12.29 -34.91
C GLY A 559 24.48 10.96 -35.35
N PHE A 560 23.93 10.80 -36.57
CA PHE A 560 23.97 9.48 -37.21
C PHE A 560 25.22 9.36 -38.07
N ARG A 561 26.25 8.73 -37.56
CA ARG A 561 27.37 8.19 -38.36
C ARG A 561 27.29 6.66 -38.34
N ARG A 562 26.77 6.15 -39.47
CA ARG A 562 26.91 4.74 -39.88
C ARG A 562 28.40 4.39 -39.93
N ARG A 563 28.80 3.30 -39.31
CA ARG A 563 29.96 2.50 -39.76
C ARG A 563 29.43 1.14 -40.19
N ARG A 564 29.51 0.93 -41.51
CA ARG A 564 29.56 -0.37 -42.19
C ARG A 564 31.00 -0.86 -42.19
N GLN A 565 31.20 -2.18 -42.29
CA GLN A 565 32.39 -3.01 -42.58
C GLN A 565 33.07 -3.55 -41.33
N ARG A 566 33.23 -4.78 -41.16
CA ARG A 566 33.38 -6.08 -41.84
C ARG A 566 32.97 -7.16 -40.86
#